data_6502e86a8cf390bb83dafba66142cca4
#
_entry.id   6502e86a8cf390bb83dafba66142cca4
#
_cell.length_a   1.000
_cell.length_b   1.000
_cell.length_c   1.000
_cell.angle_alpha   90.00
_cell.angle_beta   90.00
_cell.angle_gamma   90.00
#
_symmetry.space_group_name_H-M   'P 1'
#
loop_
_entity.id
_entity.type
_entity.pdbx_description
1 polymer ?
#
loop_
_entity_poly.entity_id
_entity_poly.type
_entity_poly.pdbx_seq_one_letter_code
_entity_poly.pdbx_strand_id
1 'polypeptide(L)'
;MISSSKLKKAKRELEATTNHFYGIQNSLNRILRHVPDVESIYFGTATPEDKKRIGYIVVTADKGLAGAYNQNIIKMVSHDLEENPNAELFMVGQVGRNYFEKKGYRIHHHFQYTAQNPSIHRARVITEEILNRYNEGRLDEVYLYYTKSLKGTESEASMIKLLPLSKADFGNNITEGLMISYTWHWLSSSYRGYSSFWFEFL
;
A
#
# COMPACT_ATOMS: atom_id res chain seq x y z
N MET A 1 25.20 -17.03 -3.16
CA MET A 1 24.18 -18.10 -3.37
C MET A 1 22.87 -17.86 -2.58
N ILE A 2 22.91 -17.44 -1.32
CA ILE A 2 21.68 -17.23 -0.49
C ILE A 2 20.77 -16.11 -1.05
N SER A 3 21.33 -15.00 -1.55
CA SER A 3 20.56 -13.88 -2.10
C SER A 3 19.78 -14.24 -3.37
N SER A 4 20.39 -15.05 -4.25
CA SER A 4 19.74 -15.49 -5.51
C SER A 4 18.56 -16.44 -5.25
N SER A 5 18.65 -17.29 -4.23
CA SER A 5 17.56 -18.20 -3.87
C SER A 5 16.39 -17.45 -3.23
N LYS A 6 16.66 -16.44 -2.40
CA LYS A 6 15.64 -15.56 -1.82
C LYS A 6 14.92 -14.74 -2.89
N LEU A 7 15.66 -14.19 -3.85
CA LEU A 7 15.09 -13.46 -4.98
C LEU A 7 14.19 -14.36 -5.85
N LYS A 8 14.62 -15.59 -6.16
CA LYS A 8 13.81 -16.55 -6.91
C LYS A 8 12.55 -16.97 -6.16
N LYS A 9 12.62 -17.09 -4.83
CA LYS A 9 11.47 -17.40 -3.99
C LYS A 9 10.48 -16.24 -4.03
N ALA A 10 10.93 -15.01 -3.77
CA ALA A 10 10.09 -13.82 -3.79
C ALA A 10 9.40 -13.61 -5.15
N LYS A 11 10.12 -13.82 -6.27
CA LYS A 11 9.52 -13.73 -7.62
C LYS A 11 8.42 -14.76 -7.85
N ARG A 12 8.58 -16.00 -7.41
CA ARG A 12 7.56 -17.05 -7.51
C ARG A 12 6.33 -16.74 -6.66
N GLU A 13 6.55 -16.26 -5.46
CA GLU A 13 5.49 -15.83 -4.56
C GLU A 13 4.69 -14.69 -5.18
N LEU A 14 5.37 -13.67 -5.69
CA LEU A 14 4.75 -12.56 -6.42
C LEU A 14 3.90 -13.04 -7.62
N GLU A 15 4.43 -13.93 -8.44
CA GLU A 15 3.73 -14.46 -9.61
C GLU A 15 2.47 -15.24 -9.24
N ALA A 16 2.53 -16.08 -8.19
CA ALA A 16 1.39 -16.82 -7.68
C ALA A 16 0.27 -15.88 -7.19
N THR A 17 0.64 -14.84 -6.43
CA THR A 17 -0.31 -13.86 -5.91
C THR A 17 -0.93 -13.01 -7.02
N THR A 18 -0.14 -12.61 -8.00
CA THR A 18 -0.61 -11.83 -9.15
C THR A 18 -1.79 -12.51 -9.84
N ASN A 19 -1.71 -13.81 -10.10
CA ASN A 19 -2.79 -14.57 -10.74
C ASN A 19 -4.07 -14.60 -9.89
N HIS A 20 -3.90 -14.78 -8.58
CA HIS A 20 -5.03 -14.77 -7.65
C HIS A 20 -5.69 -13.40 -7.57
N PHE A 21 -4.89 -12.36 -7.54
CA PHE A 21 -5.33 -10.99 -7.55
C PHE A 21 -6.20 -10.65 -8.77
N TYR A 22 -5.78 -11.02 -9.98
CA TYR A 22 -6.59 -10.82 -11.19
C TYR A 22 -7.96 -11.52 -11.11
N GLY A 23 -8.06 -12.66 -10.43
CA GLY A 23 -9.33 -13.33 -10.19
C GLY A 23 -10.28 -12.48 -9.33
N ILE A 24 -9.78 -11.90 -8.25
CA ILE A 24 -10.55 -11.02 -7.36
C ILE A 24 -10.98 -9.74 -8.11
N GLN A 25 -10.07 -9.12 -8.83
CA GLN A 25 -10.32 -7.94 -9.63
C GLN A 25 -11.44 -8.16 -10.66
N ASN A 26 -11.39 -9.26 -11.41
CA ASN A 26 -12.43 -9.60 -12.36
C ASN A 26 -13.80 -9.81 -11.69
N SER A 27 -13.81 -10.37 -10.48
CA SER A 27 -15.04 -10.53 -9.70
C SER A 27 -15.61 -9.18 -9.25
N LEU A 28 -14.78 -8.26 -8.78
CA LEU A 28 -15.19 -6.91 -8.43
C LEU A 28 -15.70 -6.12 -9.63
N ASN A 29 -14.99 -6.18 -10.76
CA ASN A 29 -15.41 -5.56 -12.01
C ASN A 29 -16.80 -6.05 -12.45
N ARG A 30 -17.07 -7.35 -12.29
CA ARG A 30 -18.37 -7.95 -12.58
C ARG A 30 -19.46 -7.39 -11.65
N ILE A 31 -19.21 -7.31 -10.37
CA ILE A 31 -20.16 -6.79 -9.38
C ILE A 31 -20.48 -5.32 -9.71
N LEU A 32 -19.48 -4.48 -9.91
CA LEU A 32 -19.66 -3.04 -10.17
C LEU A 32 -20.38 -2.74 -11.51
N ARG A 33 -20.24 -3.60 -12.52
CA ARG A 33 -21.02 -3.48 -13.75
C ARG A 33 -22.51 -3.74 -13.55
N HIS A 34 -22.88 -4.58 -12.58
CA HIS A 34 -24.28 -4.91 -12.30
C HIS A 34 -24.90 -3.98 -11.26
N VAL A 35 -24.07 -3.32 -10.44
CA VAL A 35 -24.51 -2.39 -9.39
C VAL A 35 -23.64 -1.11 -9.49
N PRO A 36 -23.86 -0.27 -10.52
CA PRO A 36 -23.02 0.92 -10.76
C PRO A 36 -23.16 1.99 -9.66
N ASP A 37 -24.28 2.01 -8.97
CA ASP A 37 -24.62 3.03 -7.96
C ASP A 37 -24.30 2.57 -6.52
N VAL A 38 -23.32 1.69 -6.34
CA VAL A 38 -22.88 1.31 -5.00
C VAL A 38 -22.39 2.55 -4.25
N GLU A 39 -23.11 2.91 -3.21
CA GLU A 39 -22.67 3.89 -2.24
C GLU A 39 -21.81 3.21 -1.18
N SER A 40 -20.56 3.65 -1.05
CA SER A 40 -19.65 3.16 -0.03
C SER A 40 -18.62 4.23 0.30
N ILE A 41 -18.25 4.34 1.57
CA ILE A 41 -17.18 5.24 2.04
C ILE A 41 -15.86 5.00 1.30
N TYR A 42 -15.66 3.78 0.79
CA TYR A 42 -14.46 3.41 0.06
C TYR A 42 -14.36 4.00 -1.36
N PHE A 43 -15.44 4.58 -1.89
CA PHE A 43 -15.43 5.33 -3.15
C PHE A 43 -15.31 6.84 -2.97
N GLY A 44 -14.96 7.27 -1.78
CA GLY A 44 -14.72 8.66 -1.43
C GLY A 44 -15.77 9.23 -0.52
N THR A 45 -15.36 10.29 0.16
CA THR A 45 -16.18 11.11 1.03
C THR A 45 -16.30 12.51 0.40
N ALA A 46 -17.33 13.27 0.78
CA ALA A 46 -17.52 14.64 0.34
C ALA A 46 -16.59 15.65 1.07
N THR A 47 -15.46 15.19 1.62
CA THR A 47 -14.53 16.06 2.34
C THR A 47 -13.86 17.04 1.38
N PRO A 48 -13.91 18.36 1.63
CA PRO A 48 -13.21 19.35 0.84
C PRO A 48 -11.70 19.10 0.79
N GLU A 49 -11.05 19.42 -0.34
CA GLU A 49 -9.63 19.11 -0.60
C GLU A 49 -8.69 19.68 0.48
N ASP A 50 -8.96 20.93 0.92
CA ASP A 50 -8.19 21.64 1.95
C ASP A 50 -8.30 21.05 3.36
N LYS A 51 -9.27 20.15 3.59
CA LYS A 51 -9.54 19.51 4.89
C LYS A 51 -9.28 18.01 4.90
N LYS A 52 -8.78 17.45 3.81
CA LYS A 52 -8.48 16.02 3.73
C LYS A 52 -7.37 15.62 4.68
N ARG A 53 -7.61 14.54 5.40
CA ARG A 53 -6.63 13.88 6.26
C ARG A 53 -5.97 12.76 5.47
N ILE A 54 -4.67 12.91 5.24
CA ILE A 54 -3.92 12.06 4.33
C ILE A 54 -3.02 11.12 5.14
N GLY A 55 -3.01 9.84 4.78
CA GLY A 55 -2.12 8.84 5.32
C GLY A 55 -1.12 8.35 4.28
N TYR A 56 0.15 8.36 4.61
CA TYR A 56 1.25 7.84 3.79
C TYR A 56 1.81 6.56 4.39
N ILE A 57 1.58 5.43 3.73
CA ILE A 57 2.24 4.17 4.04
C ILE A 57 3.56 4.15 3.28
N VAL A 58 4.67 4.13 4.01
CA VAL A 58 6.01 4.26 3.40
C VAL A 58 6.81 2.98 3.63
N VAL A 59 7.10 2.27 2.55
CA VAL A 59 7.84 1.00 2.59
C VAL A 59 9.31 1.26 2.27
N THR A 60 10.18 0.98 3.25
CA THR A 60 11.62 1.05 3.13
C THR A 60 12.26 -0.23 3.68
N ALA A 61 13.56 -0.41 3.49
CA ALA A 61 14.27 -1.52 4.11
C ALA A 61 14.48 -1.31 5.63
N ASP A 62 14.65 -2.42 6.35
CA ASP A 62 15.03 -2.37 7.78
C ASP A 62 16.53 -2.09 7.97
N LYS A 63 17.35 -2.36 6.95
CA LYS A 63 18.80 -2.12 6.99
C LYS A 63 19.23 -1.20 5.88
N GLY A 64 20.21 -0.35 6.15
CA GLY A 64 20.85 0.51 5.15
C GLY A 64 21.64 -0.30 4.10
N LEU A 65 22.46 0.41 3.32
CA LEU A 65 23.31 -0.15 2.26
C LEU A 65 22.54 -0.76 1.06
N ALA A 66 21.30 -0.30 0.84
CA ALA A 66 20.48 -0.71 -0.30
C ALA A 66 20.57 0.29 -1.48
N GLY A 67 21.67 1.03 -1.60
CA GLY A 67 21.88 2.02 -2.68
C GLY A 67 20.76 3.07 -2.75
N ALA A 68 20.29 3.35 -3.96
CA ALA A 68 19.23 4.33 -4.21
C ALA A 68 17.83 3.87 -3.76
N TYR A 69 17.63 2.60 -3.46
CA TYR A 69 16.34 2.00 -3.09
C TYR A 69 15.57 2.83 -2.06
N ASN A 70 16.18 3.01 -0.87
CA ASN A 70 15.55 3.78 0.20
C ASN A 70 15.53 5.28 -0.09
N GLN A 71 16.60 5.81 -0.71
CA GLN A 71 16.74 7.25 -0.96
C GLN A 71 15.69 7.78 -1.93
N ASN A 72 15.33 7.01 -2.95
CA ASN A 72 14.33 7.42 -3.93
C ASN A 72 12.94 7.53 -3.29
N ILE A 73 12.54 6.57 -2.46
CA ILE A 73 11.29 6.62 -1.69
C ILE A 73 11.30 7.80 -0.71
N ILE A 74 12.37 7.98 0.03
CA ILE A 74 12.50 9.08 1.00
C ILE A 74 12.38 10.44 0.31
N LYS A 75 13.00 10.63 -0.85
CA LYS A 75 12.89 11.88 -1.64
C LYS A 75 11.46 12.12 -2.10
N MET A 76 10.80 11.11 -2.64
CA MET A 76 9.40 11.19 -3.10
C MET A 76 8.47 11.59 -1.96
N VAL A 77 8.52 10.88 -0.85
CA VAL A 77 7.69 11.18 0.33
C VAL A 77 8.02 12.55 0.91
N SER A 78 9.30 12.96 0.96
CA SER A 78 9.69 14.28 1.46
C SER A 78 9.12 15.41 0.62
N HIS A 79 9.09 15.24 -0.71
CA HIS A 79 8.48 16.20 -1.62
C HIS A 79 6.97 16.34 -1.36
N ASP A 80 6.26 15.23 -1.27
CA ASP A 80 4.81 15.24 -1.07
C ASP A 80 4.42 15.72 0.35
N LEU A 81 5.32 15.59 1.34
CA LEU A 81 5.16 16.18 2.66
C LEU A 81 5.35 17.71 2.68
N GLU A 82 6.04 18.29 1.71
CA GLU A 82 6.11 19.75 1.56
C GLU A 82 4.74 20.32 1.17
N GLU A 83 3.99 19.59 0.35
CA GLU A 83 2.61 19.95 -0.05
C GLU A 83 1.59 19.60 1.05
N ASN A 84 1.80 18.50 1.75
CA ASN A 84 0.87 17.97 2.76
C ASN A 84 1.58 17.74 4.12
N PRO A 85 2.00 18.81 4.82
CA PRO A 85 2.83 18.71 6.03
C PRO A 85 2.13 18.02 7.22
N ASN A 86 0.81 17.92 7.18
CA ASN A 86 0.00 17.28 8.21
C ASN A 86 -0.32 15.80 7.89
N ALA A 87 0.21 15.25 6.81
CA ALA A 87 -0.02 13.85 6.48
C ALA A 87 0.53 12.92 7.58
N GLU A 88 -0.23 11.88 7.91
CA GLU A 88 0.16 10.89 8.91
C GLU A 88 1.08 9.83 8.28
N LEU A 89 2.22 9.58 8.89
CA LEU A 89 3.20 8.61 8.41
C LEU A 89 3.02 7.24 9.07
N PHE A 90 2.86 6.22 8.25
CA PHE A 90 2.81 4.81 8.62
C PHE A 90 4.04 4.11 8.04
N MET A 91 5.02 3.84 8.89
CA MET A 91 6.34 3.40 8.44
C MET A 91 6.46 1.88 8.44
N VAL A 92 6.83 1.32 7.29
CA VAL A 92 7.30 -0.05 7.14
C VAL A 92 8.79 0.00 6.85
N GLY A 93 9.60 -0.57 7.75
CA GLY A 93 11.06 -0.55 7.67
C GLY A 93 11.73 0.57 8.47
N GLN A 94 12.92 0.24 8.99
CA GLN A 94 13.64 1.07 9.94
C GLN A 94 14.34 2.28 9.30
N VAL A 95 14.76 2.16 8.04
CA VAL A 95 15.54 3.23 7.38
C VAL A 95 14.69 4.49 7.20
N GLY A 96 13.48 4.36 6.68
CA GLY A 96 12.56 5.49 6.52
C GLY A 96 12.16 6.08 7.87
N ARG A 97 11.82 5.21 8.84
CA ARG A 97 11.51 5.66 10.19
C ARG A 97 12.60 6.57 10.76
N ASN A 98 13.84 6.10 10.80
CA ASN A 98 14.96 6.85 11.35
C ASN A 98 15.18 8.19 10.63
N TYR A 99 14.93 8.23 9.32
CA TYR A 99 15.06 9.46 8.55
C TYR A 99 14.00 10.49 8.94
N PHE A 100 12.73 10.10 8.92
CA PHE A 100 11.63 11.03 9.18
C PHE A 100 11.55 11.47 10.64
N GLU A 101 11.85 10.58 11.59
CA GLU A 101 11.99 10.95 13.02
C GLU A 101 13.09 11.99 13.21
N LYS A 102 14.26 11.82 12.58
CA LYS A 102 15.38 12.75 12.65
C LYS A 102 15.06 14.13 12.04
N LYS A 103 14.15 14.16 11.06
CA LYS A 103 13.64 15.38 10.42
C LYS A 103 12.52 16.06 11.20
N GLY A 104 12.07 15.44 12.30
CA GLY A 104 11.02 16.00 13.17
C GLY A 104 9.60 15.68 12.71
N TYR A 105 9.43 14.81 11.69
CA TYR A 105 8.09 14.37 11.30
C TYR A 105 7.50 13.41 12.33
N ARG A 106 6.20 13.58 12.59
CA ARG A 106 5.48 12.68 13.48
C ARG A 106 5.12 11.39 12.76
N ILE A 107 5.69 10.28 13.22
CA ILE A 107 5.30 8.95 12.76
C ILE A 107 4.12 8.48 13.59
N HIS A 108 2.99 8.19 12.92
CA HIS A 108 1.80 7.70 13.61
C HIS A 108 1.99 6.25 14.05
N HIS A 109 2.45 5.38 13.14
CA HIS A 109 2.71 3.98 13.44
C HIS A 109 3.96 3.46 12.74
N HIS A 110 4.68 2.55 13.40
CA HIS A 110 5.82 1.85 12.83
C HIS A 110 5.64 0.34 12.93
N PHE A 111 5.53 -0.31 11.78
CA PHE A 111 5.39 -1.76 11.64
C PHE A 111 6.76 -2.43 11.63
N GLN A 112 7.22 -2.89 12.81
CA GLN A 112 8.56 -3.43 12.99
C GLN A 112 8.76 -4.77 12.27
N TYR A 113 9.98 -4.99 11.75
CA TYR A 113 10.42 -6.23 11.12
C TYR A 113 9.57 -6.74 9.93
N THR A 114 8.65 -5.95 9.43
CA THR A 114 7.77 -6.35 8.33
C THR A 114 8.55 -6.48 7.02
N ALA A 115 9.50 -5.59 6.75
CA ALA A 115 10.32 -5.63 5.54
C ALA A 115 11.31 -6.80 5.51
N GLN A 116 11.80 -7.27 6.69
CA GLN A 116 12.74 -8.41 6.75
C GLN A 116 12.06 -9.77 6.61
N ASN A 117 10.86 -9.89 7.13
CA ASN A 117 10.12 -11.13 7.16
C ASN A 117 8.65 -10.87 6.89
N PRO A 118 8.31 -10.58 5.63
CA PRO A 118 6.94 -10.36 5.24
C PRO A 118 6.10 -11.59 5.56
N SER A 119 4.90 -11.44 6.11
CA SER A 119 3.96 -12.51 6.43
C SER A 119 2.50 -11.99 6.39
N ILE A 120 1.49 -12.83 6.05
CA ILE A 120 0.06 -12.47 5.97
C ILE A 120 -0.41 -11.77 7.26
N HIS A 121 0.03 -12.25 8.39
CA HIS A 121 -0.30 -11.64 9.66
C HIS A 121 0.14 -10.17 9.73
N ARG A 122 1.36 -9.86 9.29
CA ARG A 122 1.90 -8.50 9.34
C ARG A 122 1.19 -7.55 8.39
N ALA A 123 0.86 -7.98 7.17
CA ALA A 123 0.06 -7.15 6.27
C ALA A 123 -1.34 -6.91 6.83
N ARG A 124 -1.94 -7.93 7.46
CA ARG A 124 -3.23 -7.74 8.13
C ARG A 124 -3.15 -6.66 9.20
N VAL A 125 -2.11 -6.66 10.03
CA VAL A 125 -1.92 -5.62 11.07
C VAL A 125 -1.83 -4.22 10.44
N ILE A 126 -1.09 -4.08 9.33
CA ILE A 126 -1.02 -2.80 8.60
C ILE A 126 -2.40 -2.41 8.10
N THR A 127 -3.10 -3.35 7.45
CA THR A 127 -4.42 -3.13 6.87
C THR A 127 -5.44 -2.72 7.92
N GLU A 128 -5.49 -3.46 9.04
CA GLU A 128 -6.43 -3.19 10.14
C GLU A 128 -6.24 -1.79 10.72
N GLU A 129 -5.00 -1.36 10.96
CA GLU A 129 -4.71 -0.02 11.45
C GLU A 129 -5.22 1.06 10.50
N ILE A 130 -4.90 0.92 9.21
CA ILE A 130 -5.29 1.91 8.18
C ILE A 130 -6.80 1.93 7.98
N LEU A 131 -7.44 0.76 7.84
CA LEU A 131 -8.89 0.68 7.62
C LEU A 131 -9.70 1.16 8.82
N ASN A 132 -9.26 0.87 10.04
CA ASN A 132 -9.92 1.37 11.24
C ASN A 132 -9.93 2.91 11.24
N ARG A 133 -8.79 3.53 10.95
CA ARG A 133 -8.69 5.00 10.89
C ARG A 133 -9.50 5.60 9.75
N TYR A 134 -9.52 4.95 8.60
CA TYR A 134 -10.33 5.36 7.46
C TYR A 134 -11.84 5.25 7.77
N ASN A 135 -12.27 4.14 8.35
CA ASN A 135 -13.66 3.90 8.73
C ASN A 135 -14.15 4.85 9.85
N GLU A 136 -13.25 5.22 10.77
CA GLU A 136 -13.53 6.22 11.81
C GLU A 136 -13.50 7.66 11.28
N GLY A 137 -13.25 7.85 9.99
CA GLY A 137 -13.12 9.16 9.38
C GLY A 137 -11.91 9.95 9.87
N ARG A 138 -10.84 9.30 10.29
CA ARG A 138 -9.57 9.94 10.66
C ARG A 138 -8.61 10.08 9.48
N LEU A 139 -8.86 9.33 8.41
CA LEU A 139 -8.20 9.44 7.12
C LEU A 139 -9.25 9.56 6.03
N ASP A 140 -9.02 10.44 5.08
CA ASP A 140 -9.84 10.62 3.88
C ASP A 140 -9.14 10.08 2.63
N GLU A 141 -7.80 10.09 2.64
CA GLU A 141 -6.99 9.55 1.56
C GLU A 141 -5.82 8.73 2.11
N VAL A 142 -5.46 7.66 1.41
CA VAL A 142 -4.33 6.79 1.76
C VAL A 142 -3.49 6.52 0.54
N TYR A 143 -2.19 6.77 0.65
CA TYR A 143 -1.21 6.52 -0.40
C TYR A 143 -0.15 5.53 0.09
N LEU A 144 0.30 4.66 -0.81
CA LEU A 144 1.39 3.72 -0.58
C LEU A 144 2.61 4.12 -1.41
N TYR A 145 3.73 4.32 -0.74
CA TYR A 145 5.04 4.57 -1.34
C TYR A 145 5.90 3.32 -1.22
N TYR A 146 6.32 2.77 -2.33
CA TYR A 146 7.08 1.53 -2.39
C TYR A 146 8.05 1.53 -3.57
N THR A 147 8.98 0.58 -3.58
CA THR A 147 9.87 0.40 -4.73
C THR A 147 9.40 -0.78 -5.56
N LYS A 148 9.00 -0.48 -6.79
CA LYS A 148 8.60 -1.47 -7.78
C LYS A 148 9.82 -2.12 -8.40
N SER A 149 9.84 -3.45 -8.48
CA SER A 149 10.84 -4.19 -9.23
C SER A 149 10.46 -4.23 -10.72
N LEU A 150 11.35 -3.75 -11.56
CA LEU A 150 11.23 -3.82 -13.01
C LEU A 150 11.93 -5.07 -13.55
N LYS A 151 12.14 -5.13 -14.87
CA LYS A 151 12.85 -6.24 -15.49
C LYS A 151 14.35 -6.22 -15.11
N GLY A 152 14.91 -7.39 -14.81
CA GLY A 152 16.31 -7.52 -14.43
C GLY A 152 16.59 -7.11 -12.99
N THR A 153 17.50 -6.15 -12.80
CA THR A 153 17.91 -5.59 -11.51
C THR A 153 17.40 -4.16 -11.30
N GLU A 154 16.61 -3.65 -12.23
CA GLU A 154 16.09 -2.29 -12.17
C GLU A 154 14.95 -2.20 -11.17
N SER A 155 14.87 -1.05 -10.51
CA SER A 155 13.83 -0.75 -9.54
C SER A 155 13.47 0.74 -9.60
N GLU A 156 12.21 1.04 -9.39
CA GLU A 156 11.66 2.39 -9.46
C GLU A 156 10.85 2.70 -8.20
N ALA A 157 11.05 3.89 -7.64
CA ALA A 157 10.19 4.39 -6.58
C ALA A 157 8.82 4.74 -7.18
N SER A 158 7.78 4.25 -6.55
CA SER A 158 6.41 4.40 -7.05
C SER A 158 5.49 4.81 -5.90
N MET A 159 4.45 5.55 -6.25
CA MET A 159 3.37 5.92 -5.35
C MET A 159 2.04 5.51 -5.97
N ILE A 160 1.15 4.99 -5.15
CA ILE A 160 -0.22 4.67 -5.56
C ILE A 160 -1.21 5.14 -4.50
N LYS A 161 -2.38 5.59 -4.96
CA LYS A 161 -3.51 5.87 -4.08
C LYS A 161 -4.24 4.57 -3.76
N LEU A 162 -4.33 4.22 -2.48
CA LEU A 162 -5.06 3.03 -2.02
C LEU A 162 -6.52 3.34 -1.73
N LEU A 163 -6.79 4.49 -1.12
CA LEU A 163 -8.11 4.94 -0.74
C LEU A 163 -8.26 6.45 -1.00
N PRO A 164 -9.44 6.91 -1.41
CA PRO A 164 -10.58 6.13 -1.86
C PRO A 164 -10.33 5.42 -3.20
N LEU A 165 -11.12 4.40 -3.47
CA LEU A 165 -11.12 3.70 -4.75
C LEU A 165 -11.79 4.57 -5.82
N SER A 166 -11.27 4.55 -7.04
CA SER A 166 -11.92 5.20 -8.17
C SER A 166 -12.83 4.22 -8.92
N LYS A 167 -14.11 4.55 -9.10
CA LYS A 167 -15.02 3.74 -9.92
C LYS A 167 -14.55 3.65 -11.38
N ALA A 168 -13.85 4.67 -11.89
CA ALA A 168 -13.30 4.69 -13.24
C ALA A 168 -12.24 3.60 -13.46
N ASP A 169 -11.55 3.22 -12.40
CA ASP A 169 -10.49 2.22 -12.45
C ASP A 169 -11.01 0.80 -12.69
N PHE A 170 -12.31 0.57 -12.47
CA PHE A 170 -12.95 -0.74 -12.69
C PHE A 170 -13.44 -0.98 -14.13
N GLY A 171 -13.40 0.03 -15.00
CA GLY A 171 -13.90 -0.06 -16.38
C GLY A 171 -12.84 -0.40 -17.42
N ASN A 172 -11.58 -0.10 -17.19
CA ASN A 172 -10.48 -0.20 -18.14
C ASN A 172 -9.38 -1.15 -17.62
N ASN A 173 -8.49 -1.58 -18.51
CA ASN A 173 -7.33 -2.43 -18.16
C ASN A 173 -6.53 -1.78 -17.02
N ILE A 174 -6.60 -2.38 -15.85
CA ILE A 174 -6.08 -1.82 -14.62
C ILE A 174 -4.56 -1.94 -14.60
N THR A 175 -3.91 -0.83 -14.33
CA THR A 175 -2.46 -0.77 -14.11
C THR A 175 -2.09 -1.45 -12.79
N GLU A 176 -0.87 -1.97 -12.69
CA GLU A 176 -0.35 -2.68 -11.50
C GLU A 176 -0.52 -1.91 -10.18
N GLY A 177 -0.54 -0.57 -10.22
CA GLY A 177 -0.75 0.26 -9.03
C GLY A 177 -2.12 0.11 -8.40
N LEU A 178 -3.15 -0.09 -9.20
CA LEU A 178 -4.50 -0.35 -8.72
C LEU A 178 -4.65 -1.76 -8.13
N MET A 179 -3.81 -2.70 -8.52
CA MET A 179 -3.74 -4.03 -7.93
C MET A 179 -3.68 -3.99 -6.40
N ILE A 180 -2.81 -3.17 -5.84
CA ILE A 180 -2.62 -3.08 -4.39
C ILE A 180 -3.85 -2.43 -3.73
N SER A 181 -4.46 -1.43 -4.36
CA SER A 181 -5.65 -0.74 -3.88
C SER A 181 -6.85 -1.70 -3.69
N TYR A 182 -7.09 -2.59 -4.63
CA TYR A 182 -8.25 -3.51 -4.58
C TYR A 182 -8.10 -4.65 -3.60
N THR A 183 -6.90 -5.13 -3.42
CA THR A 183 -6.66 -6.14 -2.40
C THR A 183 -7.01 -5.63 -1.01
N TRP A 184 -6.81 -4.36 -0.72
CA TRP A 184 -7.16 -3.75 0.54
C TRP A 184 -8.68 -3.69 0.79
N HIS A 185 -9.47 -3.41 -0.24
CA HIS A 185 -10.93 -3.30 -0.08
C HIS A 185 -11.60 -4.66 0.20
N TRP A 186 -11.17 -5.73 -0.48
CA TRP A 186 -11.76 -7.04 -0.31
C TRP A 186 -11.59 -7.62 1.10
N LEU A 187 -10.50 -7.30 1.79
CA LEU A 187 -10.28 -7.73 3.17
C LEU A 187 -11.24 -7.08 4.16
N SER A 188 -11.60 -5.83 3.97
CA SER A 188 -12.53 -5.16 4.87
C SER A 188 -13.93 -5.76 4.80
N SER A 189 -14.36 -6.20 3.61
CA SER A 189 -15.68 -6.81 3.39
C SER A 189 -15.73 -8.30 3.78
N SER A 190 -14.60 -9.01 3.76
CA SER A 190 -14.52 -10.45 4.07
C SER A 190 -14.28 -10.76 5.55
N TYR A 191 -14.39 -9.78 6.43
CA TYR A 191 -14.12 -9.91 7.87
C TYR A 191 -14.95 -10.97 8.61
N ARG A 192 -15.88 -11.64 7.93
CA ARG A 192 -16.70 -12.72 8.53
C ARG A 192 -16.27 -14.14 8.16
N GLY A 193 -15.18 -14.37 7.44
CA GLY A 193 -14.94 -15.78 7.12
C GLY A 193 -13.64 -16.29 6.56
N TYR A 194 -12.77 -15.53 5.88
CA TYR A 194 -11.57 -16.12 5.27
C TYR A 194 -10.33 -15.21 5.34
N SER A 195 -9.30 -15.71 6.00
CA SER A 195 -8.16 -14.95 6.52
C SER A 195 -6.82 -15.22 5.84
N SER A 196 -6.73 -15.55 4.55
CA SER A 196 -5.49 -16.12 4.02
C SER A 196 -4.83 -15.47 2.79
N PHE A 197 -5.14 -14.22 2.37
CA PHE A 197 -4.74 -13.77 1.04
C PHE A 197 -3.84 -12.53 0.90
N TRP A 198 -3.08 -12.13 1.91
CA TRP A 198 -2.50 -10.77 1.93
C TRP A 198 -1.02 -10.61 1.76
N PHE A 199 -0.28 -11.61 1.40
CA PHE A 199 1.13 -11.60 1.79
C PHE A 199 2.19 -11.44 0.75
N GLU A 200 1.92 -11.20 -0.46
CA GLU A 200 2.96 -11.32 -1.48
C GLU A 200 3.37 -10.02 -2.17
N PHE A 201 2.97 -8.85 -1.65
CA PHE A 201 3.30 -7.56 -2.26
C PHE A 201 4.15 -6.60 -1.42
N LEU A 202 4.60 -7.01 -0.24
CA LEU A 202 5.58 -6.21 0.52
C LEU A 202 6.98 -6.85 0.43
#